data_89026b3dd7bb87a516cfe7ea571ac73b
#
_entry.id   89026b3dd7bb87a516cfe7ea571ac73b
#
_cell.length_a   1.000
_cell.length_b   1.000
_cell.length_c   1.000
_cell.angle_alpha   90.00
_cell.angle_beta   90.00
_cell.angle_gamma   90.00
#
_symmetry.space_group_name_H-M   'P 1'
#
loop_
_entity.id
_entity.type
_entity.pdbx_description
1 polymer ?
#
loop_
_entity_poly.entity_id
_entity_poly.type
_entity_poly.pdbx_seq_one_letter_code
_entity_poly.pdbx_strand_id
1 'polypeptide(L)'
;MCCGLSGREGAERKRILPKISVLMAVYRPNRDWLEQQLVSISNQTLPEIELLIRDDCPQEPVGEQVFEPLKKRMPVHYRINEKNRGPGITFALLVEETQSDYIAFCDQDDIWMPEKLEMLLEELERNKAAACYCDLSVIDAQGNQIASDVRQVRTGDVFLEGKNLAKKLFVKNCIYGCSMLMPTILAKQALPLPEGMGHDHWFSLWAASKGEIIHLKRPLVRYRLHGNNQSNTLSRIHTKKDYLEQRIMRLQRQTKQCMERFEDNPDLESYIFEIEKWTIARQQWFCGKGDALPALWKGRNFSKKAVWFELAVARMPEPIFECLMRRLQNL
;
A
#
# COMPACT_ATOMS: atom_id res chain seq x y z
N MET A 1 -22.41 59.28 34.30
CA MET A 1 -21.93 58.08 34.99
C MET A 1 -21.88 56.97 33.95
N CYS A 2 -20.68 56.66 33.46
CA CYS A 2 -20.46 55.68 32.42
C CYS A 2 -20.17 54.31 33.04
N CYS A 3 -20.98 53.31 32.76
CA CYS A 3 -20.65 51.92 33.03
C CYS A 3 -20.09 51.29 31.77
N GLY A 4 -18.79 51.02 31.78
CA GLY A 4 -18.13 50.27 30.75
C GLY A 4 -18.42 48.77 30.87
N LEU A 5 -18.92 48.19 29.80
CA LEU A 5 -19.02 46.76 29.61
C LEU A 5 -17.72 46.30 28.92
N SER A 6 -16.85 45.64 29.68
CA SER A 6 -15.69 44.94 29.15
C SER A 6 -16.13 43.69 28.44
N GLY A 7 -16.18 43.71 27.10
CA GLY A 7 -16.30 42.52 26.27
C GLY A 7 -15.03 41.66 26.42
N ARG A 8 -15.16 40.49 27.01
CA ARG A 8 -14.16 39.43 26.90
C ARG A 8 -14.38 38.75 25.53
N GLU A 9 -13.65 39.22 24.56
CA GLU A 9 -13.44 38.43 23.33
C GLU A 9 -12.70 37.15 23.72
N GLY A 10 -13.43 36.06 23.76
CA GLY A 10 -12.86 34.73 23.82
C GLY A 10 -12.15 34.46 22.49
N ALA A 11 -10.84 34.60 22.44
CA ALA A 11 -10.06 34.11 21.31
C ALA A 11 -10.27 32.59 21.19
N GLU A 12 -11.09 32.15 20.25
CA GLU A 12 -11.13 30.76 19.82
C GLU A 12 -9.70 30.39 19.43
N ARG A 13 -9.05 29.57 20.26
CA ARG A 13 -7.78 28.94 19.87
C ARG A 13 -8.07 28.13 18.65
N LYS A 14 -7.67 28.63 17.47
CA LYS A 14 -7.64 27.87 16.22
C LYS A 14 -6.91 26.57 16.54
N ARG A 15 -7.64 25.46 16.53
CA ARG A 15 -7.06 24.15 16.74
C ARG A 15 -6.12 23.89 15.56
N ILE A 16 -4.81 23.97 15.82
CA ILE A 16 -3.80 23.64 14.81
C ILE A 16 -3.93 22.14 14.61
N LEU A 17 -4.43 21.74 13.44
CA LEU A 17 -4.51 20.32 13.07
C LEU A 17 -3.09 19.81 12.84
N PRO A 18 -2.80 18.55 13.21
CA PRO A 18 -1.54 17.92 12.87
C PRO A 18 -1.32 17.92 11.34
N LYS A 19 -0.09 18.15 10.92
CA LYS A 19 0.24 18.22 9.50
C LYS A 19 0.22 16.85 8.84
N ILE A 20 0.62 15.78 9.57
CA ILE A 20 0.62 14.40 9.09
C ILE A 20 -0.14 13.48 10.03
N SER A 21 -1.09 12.71 9.49
CA SER A 21 -1.63 11.53 10.16
C SER A 21 -0.84 10.28 9.75
N VAL A 22 -0.23 9.62 10.73
CA VAL A 22 0.32 8.26 10.57
C VAL A 22 -0.82 7.28 10.72
N LEU A 23 -1.10 6.51 9.67
CA LEU A 23 -2.21 5.56 9.61
C LEU A 23 -1.67 4.14 9.83
N MET A 24 -2.05 3.49 10.92
CA MET A 24 -1.60 2.15 11.29
C MET A 24 -2.75 1.16 11.37
N ALA A 25 -2.69 0.11 10.55
CA ALA A 25 -3.57 -1.05 10.67
C ALA A 25 -2.87 -2.14 11.52
N VAL A 26 -3.56 -2.64 12.54
CA VAL A 26 -3.03 -3.65 13.45
C VAL A 26 -3.88 -4.92 13.35
N TYR A 27 -3.21 -6.08 13.23
CA TYR A 27 -3.85 -7.39 13.28
C TYR A 27 -2.90 -8.42 13.87
N ARG A 28 -3.17 -8.93 15.07
CA ARG A 28 -2.36 -9.96 15.77
C ARG A 28 -0.85 -9.68 15.69
N PRO A 29 -0.38 -8.49 16.12
CA PRO A 29 1.01 -8.12 15.96
C PRO A 29 1.91 -8.96 16.89
N ASN A 30 3.17 -9.12 16.49
CA ASN A 30 4.22 -9.42 17.44
C ASN A 30 4.40 -8.18 18.32
N ARG A 31 4.29 -8.33 19.64
CA ARG A 31 4.30 -7.20 20.58
C ARG A 31 5.63 -6.44 20.57
N ASP A 32 6.74 -7.14 20.48
CA ASP A 32 8.08 -6.51 20.46
C ASP A 32 8.29 -5.69 19.20
N TRP A 33 7.80 -6.16 18.06
CA TRP A 33 7.90 -5.43 16.79
C TRP A 33 7.00 -4.20 16.78
N LEU A 34 5.76 -4.36 17.27
CA LEU A 34 4.85 -3.22 17.41
C LEU A 34 5.45 -2.15 18.35
N GLU A 35 6.04 -2.53 19.48
CA GLU A 35 6.69 -1.58 20.40
C GLU A 35 7.85 -0.84 19.70
N GLN A 36 8.71 -1.56 18.96
CA GLN A 36 9.80 -0.94 18.18
C GLN A 36 9.26 0.05 17.15
N GLN A 37 8.17 -0.30 16.44
CA GLN A 37 7.53 0.60 15.48
C GLN A 37 6.97 1.84 16.18
N LEU A 38 6.25 1.68 17.28
CA LEU A 38 5.70 2.78 18.07
C LEU A 38 6.79 3.73 18.60
N VAL A 39 7.89 3.18 19.10
CA VAL A 39 9.06 3.97 19.51
C VAL A 39 9.64 4.74 18.33
N SER A 40 9.74 4.13 17.16
CA SER A 40 10.27 4.79 15.96
C SER A 40 9.39 5.96 15.48
N ILE A 41 8.05 5.83 15.58
CA ILE A 41 7.10 6.91 15.30
C ILE A 41 7.26 8.04 16.33
N SER A 42 7.38 7.69 17.62
CA SER A 42 7.53 8.68 18.69
C SER A 42 8.83 9.49 18.59
N ASN A 43 9.83 8.99 17.87
CA ASN A 43 11.13 9.63 17.68
C ASN A 43 11.23 10.41 16.35
N GLN A 44 10.13 10.60 15.62
CA GLN A 44 10.17 11.43 14.41
C GLN A 44 10.55 12.86 14.75
N THR A 45 11.37 13.45 13.88
CA THR A 45 11.85 14.86 14.06
C THR A 45 10.75 15.87 13.80
N LEU A 46 9.75 15.53 12.98
CA LEU A 46 8.59 16.39 12.71
C LEU A 46 7.62 16.35 13.90
N PRO A 47 7.33 17.50 14.57
CA PRO A 47 6.50 17.51 15.78
C PRO A 47 4.99 17.49 15.48
N GLU A 48 4.56 17.89 14.29
CA GLU A 48 3.15 18.07 13.91
C GLU A 48 2.56 16.78 13.33
N ILE A 49 2.60 15.70 14.11
CA ILE A 49 2.08 14.38 13.71
C ILE A 49 1.04 13.89 14.71
N GLU A 50 0.13 13.05 14.21
CA GLU A 50 -0.79 12.23 15.01
C GLU A 50 -0.72 10.77 14.56
N LEU A 51 -1.16 9.85 15.40
CA LEU A 51 -1.24 8.42 15.10
C LEU A 51 -2.69 7.93 15.16
N LEU A 52 -3.23 7.51 14.03
CA LEU A 52 -4.54 6.86 13.93
C LEU A 52 -4.33 5.36 13.77
N ILE A 53 -4.96 4.58 14.66
CA ILE A 53 -4.81 3.13 14.72
C ILE A 53 -6.18 2.47 14.59
N ARG A 54 -6.27 1.49 13.69
CA ARG A 54 -7.40 0.56 13.65
C ARG A 54 -6.93 -0.86 13.86
N ASP A 55 -7.49 -1.49 14.89
CA ASP A 55 -7.26 -2.90 15.21
C ASP A 55 -8.31 -3.75 14.48
N ASP A 56 -7.84 -4.61 13.60
CA ASP A 56 -8.68 -5.46 12.74
C ASP A 56 -8.92 -6.87 13.35
N CYS A 57 -8.62 -7.04 14.65
CA CYS A 57 -8.84 -8.28 15.41
C CYS A 57 -9.78 -8.06 16.62
N PRO A 58 -11.09 -7.86 16.42
CA PRO A 58 -12.02 -7.58 17.53
C PRO A 58 -12.14 -8.70 18.57
N GLN A 59 -11.79 -9.94 18.21
CA GLN A 59 -11.81 -11.08 19.13
C GLN A 59 -10.62 -11.07 20.10
N GLU A 60 -9.50 -10.46 19.72
CA GLU A 60 -8.26 -10.41 20.50
C GLU A 60 -7.56 -9.06 20.22
N PRO A 61 -8.14 -7.94 20.64
CA PRO A 61 -7.56 -6.63 20.37
C PRO A 61 -6.28 -6.42 21.17
N VAL A 62 -5.37 -5.63 20.60
CA VAL A 62 -4.09 -5.28 21.28
C VAL A 62 -4.34 -4.54 22.58
N GLY A 63 -5.38 -3.70 22.61
CA GLY A 63 -5.75 -2.88 23.75
C GLY A 63 -5.08 -1.50 23.76
N GLU A 64 -5.85 -0.51 24.18
CA GLU A 64 -5.44 0.91 24.13
C GLU A 64 -4.21 1.21 25.01
N GLN A 65 -4.02 0.46 26.09
CA GLN A 65 -2.90 0.63 27.03
C GLN A 65 -1.51 0.54 26.36
N VAL A 66 -1.40 -0.18 25.23
CA VAL A 66 -0.12 -0.31 24.50
C VAL A 66 0.31 1.04 23.91
N PHE A 67 -0.64 1.93 23.62
CA PHE A 67 -0.40 3.21 22.99
C PHE A 67 -0.29 4.38 23.98
N GLU A 68 -0.55 4.17 25.28
CA GLU A 68 -0.49 5.20 26.32
C GLU A 68 0.86 5.95 26.39
N PRO A 69 2.02 5.30 26.23
CA PRO A 69 3.30 6.01 26.25
C PRO A 69 3.43 7.10 25.17
N LEU A 70 2.78 6.89 24.01
CA LEU A 70 2.83 7.82 22.88
C LEU A 70 1.95 9.05 23.09
N LYS A 71 0.84 8.93 23.84
CA LYS A 71 -0.10 10.03 24.11
C LYS A 71 0.55 11.24 24.81
N LYS A 72 1.71 11.02 25.44
CA LYS A 72 2.51 12.11 26.05
C LYS A 72 3.28 12.93 25.02
N ARG A 73 3.46 12.41 23.81
CA ARG A 73 4.29 13.01 22.74
C ARG A 73 3.47 13.52 21.56
N MET A 74 2.36 12.81 21.23
CA MET A 74 1.51 13.15 20.11
C MET A 74 0.05 12.71 20.37
N PRO A 75 -0.94 13.27 19.65
CA PRO A 75 -2.30 12.73 19.64
C PRO A 75 -2.31 11.29 19.11
N VAL A 76 -3.03 10.39 19.83
CA VAL A 76 -3.19 8.98 19.44
C VAL A 76 -4.67 8.61 19.49
N HIS A 77 -5.17 8.04 18.40
CA HIS A 77 -6.56 7.61 18.26
C HIS A 77 -6.59 6.12 17.96
N TYR A 78 -7.11 5.33 18.89
CA TYR A 78 -7.23 3.87 18.75
C TYR A 78 -8.68 3.47 18.61
N ARG A 79 -8.98 2.65 17.60
CA ARG A 79 -10.31 2.07 17.36
C ARG A 79 -10.19 0.61 16.96
N ILE A 80 -11.20 -0.17 17.35
CA ILE A 80 -11.30 -1.58 16.99
C ILE A 80 -12.38 -1.71 15.90
N ASN A 81 -12.09 -2.46 14.83
CA ASN A 81 -13.09 -2.80 13.82
C ASN A 81 -14.12 -3.78 14.40
N GLU A 82 -15.38 -3.67 14.00
CA GLU A 82 -16.46 -4.58 14.46
C GLU A 82 -16.21 -6.04 14.05
N LYS A 83 -15.51 -6.25 12.94
CA LYS A 83 -15.09 -7.55 12.41
C LYS A 83 -13.79 -7.39 11.64
N ASN A 84 -13.09 -8.51 11.36
CA ASN A 84 -11.94 -8.48 10.46
C ASN A 84 -12.38 -8.00 9.07
N ARG A 85 -11.78 -6.90 8.60
CA ARG A 85 -12.04 -6.25 7.30
C ARG A 85 -10.90 -6.48 6.31
N GLY A 86 -9.76 -6.92 6.81
CA GLY A 86 -8.52 -6.99 6.06
C GLY A 86 -7.83 -5.62 5.90
N PRO A 87 -6.52 -5.62 5.55
CA PRO A 87 -5.72 -4.39 5.57
C PRO A 87 -6.23 -3.31 4.61
N GLY A 88 -6.70 -3.69 3.41
CA GLY A 88 -7.19 -2.71 2.42
C GLY A 88 -8.33 -1.85 2.96
N ILE A 89 -9.40 -2.47 3.50
CA ILE A 89 -10.55 -1.75 4.05
C ILE A 89 -10.16 -1.01 5.34
N THR A 90 -9.31 -1.61 6.17
CA THR A 90 -8.86 -0.99 7.41
C THR A 90 -8.09 0.32 7.13
N PHE A 91 -7.20 0.35 6.14
CA PHE A 91 -6.55 1.58 5.71
C PHE A 91 -7.51 2.58 5.05
N ALA A 92 -8.51 2.12 4.29
CA ALA A 92 -9.55 3.00 3.75
C ALA A 92 -10.30 3.75 4.85
N LEU A 93 -10.71 3.05 5.91
CA LEU A 93 -11.38 3.65 7.07
C LEU A 93 -10.48 4.67 7.79
N LEU A 94 -9.18 4.39 7.92
CA LEU A 94 -8.21 5.35 8.48
C LEU A 94 -8.09 6.61 7.62
N VAL A 95 -8.08 6.47 6.28
CA VAL A 95 -8.09 7.60 5.34
C VAL A 95 -9.36 8.43 5.45
N GLU A 96 -10.52 7.81 5.64
CA GLU A 96 -11.79 8.53 5.85
C GLU A 96 -11.77 9.38 7.12
N GLU A 97 -11.16 8.88 8.19
CA GLU A 97 -11.16 9.50 9.51
C GLU A 97 -10.20 10.67 9.66
N THR A 98 -9.07 10.64 8.96
CA THR A 98 -8.03 11.67 9.10
C THR A 98 -8.50 13.06 8.69
N GLN A 99 -8.01 14.08 9.39
CA GLN A 99 -8.25 15.50 9.11
C GLN A 99 -6.95 16.29 8.80
N SER A 100 -5.80 15.62 8.85
CA SER A 100 -4.49 16.21 8.57
C SER A 100 -4.31 16.52 7.08
N ASP A 101 -3.33 17.35 6.74
CA ASP A 101 -3.02 17.72 5.34
C ASP A 101 -2.44 16.55 4.56
N TYR A 102 -1.64 15.70 5.23
CA TYR A 102 -0.93 14.57 4.65
C TYR A 102 -1.15 13.29 5.45
N ILE A 103 -0.98 12.15 4.77
CA ILE A 103 -1.02 10.82 5.36
C ILE A 103 0.23 10.01 5.06
N ALA A 104 0.67 9.22 6.04
CA ALA A 104 1.70 8.21 5.90
C ALA A 104 1.15 6.85 6.34
N PHE A 105 1.23 5.84 5.48
CA PHE A 105 0.84 4.48 5.84
C PHE A 105 1.93 3.81 6.67
N CYS A 106 1.52 3.06 7.68
CA CYS A 106 2.41 2.42 8.64
C CYS A 106 2.02 0.96 8.86
N ASP A 107 2.96 0.06 8.59
CA ASP A 107 2.83 -1.35 8.98
C ASP A 107 3.23 -1.52 10.46
N GLN A 108 2.75 -2.58 11.10
CA GLN A 108 2.86 -2.78 12.55
C GLN A 108 4.22 -3.35 13.02
N ASP A 109 5.14 -3.65 12.09
CA ASP A 109 6.29 -4.51 12.29
C ASP A 109 7.62 -3.96 11.74
N ASP A 110 7.61 -2.76 11.16
CA ASP A 110 8.79 -2.06 10.65
C ASP A 110 9.47 -1.18 11.73
N ILE A 111 10.52 -0.46 11.32
CA ILE A 111 11.15 0.59 12.12
C ILE A 111 11.46 1.78 11.22
N TRP A 112 11.00 2.98 11.58
CA TRP A 112 11.25 4.19 10.81
C TRP A 112 12.48 4.94 11.28
N MET A 113 13.21 5.54 10.34
CA MET A 113 14.28 6.47 10.69
C MET A 113 13.68 7.78 11.22
N PRO A 114 14.34 8.45 12.18
CA PRO A 114 13.78 9.65 12.83
C PRO A 114 13.38 10.79 11.85
N GLU A 115 14.15 10.97 10.80
CA GLU A 115 13.97 12.04 9.81
C GLU A 115 13.00 11.69 8.68
N LYS A 116 12.35 10.52 8.70
CA LYS A 116 11.54 10.01 7.58
C LYS A 116 10.43 10.97 7.17
N LEU A 117 9.56 11.35 8.12
CA LEU A 117 8.38 12.17 7.78
C LEU A 117 8.77 13.58 7.35
N GLU A 118 9.75 14.18 8.00
CA GLU A 118 10.27 15.51 7.67
C GLU A 118 10.83 15.53 6.24
N MET A 119 11.70 14.59 5.90
CA MET A 119 12.32 14.54 4.57
C MET A 119 11.33 14.24 3.45
N LEU A 120 10.37 13.32 3.69
CA LEU A 120 9.33 13.02 2.70
C LEU A 120 8.43 14.23 2.47
N LEU A 121 8.08 14.97 3.54
CA LEU A 121 7.24 16.16 3.46
C LEU A 121 7.94 17.27 2.69
N GLU A 122 9.20 17.58 3.00
CA GLU A 122 9.99 18.59 2.28
C GLU A 122 10.05 18.31 0.78
N GLU A 123 10.32 17.05 0.39
CA GLU A 123 10.37 16.67 -1.02
C GLU A 123 9.00 16.75 -1.70
N LEU A 124 7.95 16.33 -1.01
CA LEU A 124 6.59 16.36 -1.53
C LEU A 124 6.11 17.81 -1.74
N GLU A 125 6.33 18.70 -0.78
CA GLU A 125 5.93 20.11 -0.88
C GLU A 125 6.78 20.88 -1.90
N ARG A 126 8.10 20.70 -1.89
CA ARG A 126 9.02 21.36 -2.83
C ARG A 126 8.65 21.07 -4.29
N ASN A 127 8.27 19.83 -4.58
CA ASN A 127 7.93 19.41 -5.95
C ASN A 127 6.42 19.51 -6.24
N LYS A 128 5.57 19.87 -5.28
CA LYS A 128 4.11 19.81 -5.37
C LYS A 128 3.65 18.46 -5.92
N ALA A 129 4.26 17.39 -5.41
CA ALA A 129 4.06 16.05 -5.91
C ALA A 129 2.76 15.42 -5.42
N ALA A 130 2.24 14.43 -6.15
CA ALA A 130 1.07 13.66 -5.75
C ALA A 130 1.39 12.61 -4.67
N ALA A 131 2.62 12.12 -4.64
CA ALA A 131 3.16 11.33 -3.54
C ALA A 131 4.70 11.39 -3.54
N CYS A 132 5.28 11.14 -2.36
CA CYS A 132 6.71 10.92 -2.19
C CYS A 132 6.92 9.62 -1.42
N TYR A 133 7.94 8.84 -1.80
CA TYR A 133 8.30 7.61 -1.10
C TYR A 133 9.81 7.44 -1.01
N CYS A 134 10.27 6.66 -0.02
CA CYS A 134 11.69 6.44 0.24
C CYS A 134 12.15 5.00 -0.05
N ASP A 135 13.46 4.79 -0.07
CA ASP A 135 14.06 3.46 -0.06
C ASP A 135 13.82 2.72 1.27
N LEU A 136 14.01 1.42 1.21
CA LEU A 136 13.88 0.49 2.33
C LEU A 136 15.19 -0.28 2.53
N SER A 137 15.75 -0.27 3.72
CA SER A 137 16.68 -1.32 4.15
C SER A 137 15.89 -2.50 4.70
N VAL A 138 16.48 -3.69 4.74
CA VAL A 138 15.79 -4.91 5.16
C VAL A 138 16.41 -5.46 6.43
N ILE A 139 15.54 -5.81 7.40
CA ILE A 139 15.91 -6.45 8.65
C ILE A 139 15.24 -7.82 8.81
N ASP A 140 15.86 -8.71 9.56
CA ASP A 140 15.28 -10.00 9.96
C ASP A 140 14.30 -9.87 11.14
N ALA A 141 13.73 -10.99 11.60
CA ALA A 141 12.84 -11.03 12.75
C ALA A 141 13.50 -10.54 14.05
N GLN A 142 14.81 -10.61 14.18
CA GLN A 142 15.59 -10.14 15.33
C GLN A 142 15.98 -8.66 15.22
N GLY A 143 15.73 -8.01 14.08
CA GLY A 143 16.08 -6.62 13.83
C GLY A 143 17.49 -6.41 13.26
N ASN A 144 18.21 -7.48 12.91
CA ASN A 144 19.51 -7.37 12.26
C ASN A 144 19.35 -7.00 10.79
N GLN A 145 20.16 -6.08 10.30
CA GLN A 145 20.12 -5.71 8.88
C GLN A 145 20.67 -6.83 8.02
N ILE A 146 19.83 -7.31 7.06
CA ILE A 146 20.19 -8.35 6.09
C ILE A 146 20.42 -7.80 4.68
N ALA A 147 19.89 -6.61 4.39
CA ALA A 147 20.17 -5.89 3.14
C ALA A 147 20.07 -4.38 3.36
N SER A 148 20.90 -3.62 2.65
CA SER A 148 20.85 -2.15 2.66
C SER A 148 19.78 -1.59 1.73
N ASP A 149 19.27 -2.41 0.81
CA ASP A 149 18.24 -2.07 -0.17
C ASP A 149 17.33 -3.28 -0.40
N VAL A 150 16.03 -3.07 -0.39
CA VAL A 150 15.03 -4.12 -0.59
C VAL A 150 15.19 -4.85 -1.94
N ARG A 151 15.75 -4.21 -2.96
CA ARG A 151 16.02 -4.81 -4.27
C ARG A 151 17.08 -5.91 -4.24
N GLN A 152 17.91 -5.98 -3.20
CA GLN A 152 18.86 -7.07 -3.01
C GLN A 152 18.18 -8.39 -2.64
N VAL A 153 17.02 -8.32 -1.98
CA VAL A 153 16.21 -9.50 -1.59
C VAL A 153 14.98 -9.67 -2.47
N ARG A 154 14.51 -8.60 -3.11
CA ARG A 154 13.38 -8.59 -4.06
C ARG A 154 13.85 -8.09 -5.42
N THR A 155 14.63 -8.91 -6.10
CA THR A 155 15.32 -8.58 -7.35
C THR A 155 14.43 -8.16 -8.53
N GLY A 156 13.11 -8.27 -8.37
CA GLY A 156 12.14 -7.83 -9.37
C GLY A 156 11.59 -6.43 -9.14
N ASP A 157 11.92 -5.76 -8.05
CA ASP A 157 11.40 -4.44 -7.73
C ASP A 157 12.20 -3.35 -8.44
N VAL A 158 11.46 -2.35 -8.93
CA VAL A 158 12.01 -1.20 -9.65
C VAL A 158 11.41 0.04 -9.01
N PHE A 159 12.23 0.97 -8.58
CA PHE A 159 11.77 2.25 -8.10
C PHE A 159 11.48 3.20 -9.26
N LEU A 160 10.31 3.79 -9.26
CA LEU A 160 9.79 4.65 -10.32
C LEU A 160 9.63 6.08 -9.80
N GLU A 161 10.10 7.06 -10.55
CA GLU A 161 9.93 8.48 -10.24
C GLU A 161 9.49 9.26 -11.48
N GLY A 162 8.85 10.41 -11.28
CA GLY A 162 8.43 11.32 -12.32
C GLY A 162 6.93 11.29 -12.61
N LYS A 163 6.58 11.70 -13.82
CA LYS A 163 5.18 11.82 -14.30
C LYS A 163 4.77 10.61 -15.14
N ASN A 164 3.46 10.47 -15.37
CA ASN A 164 2.88 9.46 -16.28
C ASN A 164 3.22 8.00 -15.87
N LEU A 165 3.30 7.73 -14.58
CA LEU A 165 3.64 6.41 -14.06
C LEU A 165 2.44 5.48 -13.89
N ALA A 166 1.21 5.98 -14.00
CA ALA A 166 0.00 5.21 -13.73
C ALA A 166 -0.08 3.90 -14.51
N LYS A 167 0.27 3.90 -15.81
CA LYS A 167 0.28 2.68 -16.64
C LYS A 167 1.27 1.63 -16.10
N LYS A 168 2.44 2.05 -15.64
CA LYS A 168 3.46 1.13 -15.08
C LYS A 168 3.02 0.57 -13.74
N LEU A 169 2.49 1.44 -12.87
CA LEU A 169 1.98 1.04 -11.55
C LEU A 169 0.73 0.20 -11.64
N PHE A 170 -0.12 0.38 -12.67
CA PHE A 170 -1.31 -0.47 -12.85
C PHE A 170 -0.96 -1.95 -12.97
N VAL A 171 0.10 -2.27 -13.73
CA VAL A 171 0.53 -3.66 -13.95
C VAL A 171 1.29 -4.23 -12.76
N LYS A 172 2.12 -3.42 -12.11
CA LYS A 172 2.97 -3.86 -11.01
C LYS A 172 3.18 -2.73 -10.01
N ASN A 173 2.75 -2.98 -8.77
CA ASN A 173 3.15 -2.12 -7.67
C ASN A 173 4.65 -2.27 -7.37
N CYS A 174 5.31 -1.15 -7.14
CA CYS A 174 6.70 -1.07 -6.69
C CYS A 174 6.89 -0.03 -5.57
N ILE A 175 5.78 0.51 -5.03
CA ILE A 175 5.79 1.47 -3.92
C ILE A 175 5.20 0.77 -2.70
N TYR A 176 5.99 0.64 -1.66
CA TYR A 176 5.55 0.07 -0.39
C TYR A 176 4.77 1.10 0.41
N GLY A 177 3.62 0.72 0.97
CA GLY A 177 2.78 1.61 1.78
C GLY A 177 3.58 2.27 2.91
N CYS A 178 4.34 1.49 3.66
CA CYS A 178 5.15 1.98 4.77
C CYS A 178 6.24 3.00 4.38
N SER A 179 6.56 3.14 3.09
CA SER A 179 7.54 4.10 2.60
C SER A 179 6.93 5.42 2.08
N MET A 180 5.60 5.49 1.94
CA MET A 180 4.90 6.54 1.18
C MET A 180 4.27 7.61 2.07
N LEU A 181 4.35 8.87 1.59
CA LEU A 181 3.61 10.04 2.07
C LEU A 181 2.83 10.65 0.91
N MET A 182 1.57 11.06 1.14
CA MET A 182 0.75 11.71 0.13
C MET A 182 -0.24 12.71 0.73
N PRO A 183 -0.76 13.69 -0.07
CA PRO A 183 -1.81 14.60 0.38
C PRO A 183 -3.10 13.84 0.73
N THR A 184 -3.70 14.15 1.88
CA THR A 184 -4.94 13.55 2.35
C THR A 184 -6.08 13.71 1.37
N ILE A 185 -6.17 14.87 0.73
CA ILE A 185 -7.21 15.13 -0.27
C ILE A 185 -7.17 14.14 -1.43
N LEU A 186 -5.98 13.79 -1.93
CA LEU A 186 -5.83 12.80 -3.00
C LEU A 186 -6.18 11.40 -2.51
N ALA A 187 -5.80 11.05 -1.28
CA ALA A 187 -6.15 9.76 -0.70
C ALA A 187 -7.67 9.61 -0.51
N LYS A 188 -8.36 10.64 -0.03
CA LYS A 188 -9.83 10.63 0.10
C LYS A 188 -10.52 10.53 -1.25
N GLN A 189 -10.03 11.18 -2.28
CA GLN A 189 -10.54 11.05 -3.65
C GLN A 189 -10.35 9.64 -4.23
N ALA A 190 -9.36 8.90 -3.75
CA ALA A 190 -9.12 7.52 -4.17
C ALA A 190 -10.15 6.53 -3.64
N LEU A 191 -10.92 6.87 -2.62
CA LEU A 191 -11.92 5.97 -2.03
C LEU A 191 -13.16 5.82 -2.90
N PRO A 192 -13.84 4.66 -2.91
CA PRO A 192 -13.42 3.42 -2.27
C PRO A 192 -12.31 2.69 -3.01
N LEU A 193 -11.59 1.79 -2.31
CA LEU A 193 -10.59 0.93 -2.93
C LEU A 193 -11.25 -0.14 -3.82
N PRO A 194 -10.66 -0.46 -4.98
CA PRO A 194 -11.08 -1.62 -5.78
C PRO A 194 -10.91 -2.93 -5.00
N GLU A 195 -11.88 -3.81 -5.12
CA GLU A 195 -11.90 -5.09 -4.41
C GLU A 195 -10.64 -5.92 -4.72
N GLY A 196 -9.98 -6.40 -3.68
CA GLY A 196 -8.81 -7.25 -3.81
C GLY A 196 -7.54 -6.52 -4.27
N MET A 197 -7.54 -5.20 -4.46
CA MET A 197 -6.32 -4.42 -4.68
C MET A 197 -5.70 -4.05 -3.32
N GLY A 198 -4.37 -4.14 -3.19
CA GLY A 198 -3.67 -3.68 -2.01
C GLY A 198 -3.80 -2.16 -1.85
N HIS A 199 -3.89 -1.67 -0.62
CA HIS A 199 -4.00 -0.24 -0.36
C HIS A 199 -2.81 0.54 -0.94
N ASP A 200 -1.60 0.04 -0.73
CA ASP A 200 -0.36 0.59 -1.25
C ASP A 200 -0.35 0.70 -2.78
N HIS A 201 -0.81 -0.35 -3.46
CA HIS A 201 -0.94 -0.38 -4.91
C HIS A 201 -1.98 0.62 -5.41
N TRP A 202 -3.15 0.67 -4.76
CA TRP A 202 -4.22 1.56 -5.18
C TRP A 202 -3.88 3.04 -4.97
N PHE A 203 -3.40 3.41 -3.78
CA PHE A 203 -3.08 4.80 -3.47
C PHE A 203 -1.90 5.32 -4.30
N SER A 204 -0.88 4.49 -4.57
CA SER A 204 0.24 4.85 -5.44
C SER A 204 -0.20 5.02 -6.91
N LEU A 205 -1.07 4.13 -7.41
CA LEU A 205 -1.65 4.23 -8.75
C LEU A 205 -2.51 5.49 -8.89
N TRP A 206 -3.36 5.76 -7.91
CA TRP A 206 -4.20 6.96 -7.89
C TRP A 206 -3.36 8.23 -7.89
N ALA A 207 -2.37 8.33 -7.01
CA ALA A 207 -1.45 9.45 -6.96
C ALA A 207 -0.74 9.65 -8.32
N ALA A 208 -0.22 8.57 -8.91
CA ALA A 208 0.45 8.61 -10.21
C ALA A 208 -0.47 9.02 -11.37
N SER A 209 -1.79 8.83 -11.25
CA SER A 209 -2.77 9.32 -12.24
C SER A 209 -3.07 10.81 -12.09
N LYS A 210 -2.80 11.39 -10.93
CA LYS A 210 -3.09 12.81 -10.62
C LYS A 210 -1.86 13.70 -10.68
N GLY A 211 -0.63 13.15 -10.58
CA GLY A 211 0.56 13.99 -10.58
C GLY A 211 1.87 13.23 -10.60
N GLU A 212 2.90 13.92 -10.20
CA GLU A 212 4.26 13.42 -10.15
C GLU A 212 4.49 12.59 -8.88
N ILE A 213 5.26 11.51 -9.01
CA ILE A 213 5.73 10.69 -7.90
C ILE A 213 7.23 10.98 -7.70
N ILE A 214 7.60 11.33 -6.49
CA ILE A 214 9.00 11.55 -6.10
C ILE A 214 9.53 10.33 -5.38
N HIS A 215 10.74 9.91 -5.77
CA HIS A 215 11.49 8.85 -5.11
C HIS A 215 12.68 9.45 -4.37
N LEU A 216 12.62 9.47 -3.04
CA LEU A 216 13.71 9.87 -2.18
C LEU A 216 14.68 8.69 -1.99
N LYS A 217 15.84 8.75 -2.62
CA LYS A 217 16.86 7.69 -2.66
C LYS A 217 17.62 7.58 -1.33
N ARG A 218 16.86 7.39 -0.25
CA ARG A 218 17.38 7.19 1.12
C ARG A 218 16.58 6.10 1.83
N PRO A 219 17.23 5.13 2.49
CA PRO A 219 16.57 4.06 3.23
C PRO A 219 16.05 4.60 4.58
N LEU A 220 14.82 5.13 4.58
CA LEU A 220 14.20 5.73 5.77
C LEU A 220 13.24 4.78 6.49
N VAL A 221 13.13 3.53 6.02
CA VAL A 221 12.41 2.44 6.67
C VAL A 221 13.30 1.22 6.75
N ARG A 222 13.37 0.61 7.91
CA ARG A 222 13.92 -0.73 8.12
C ARG A 222 12.78 -1.73 8.01
N TYR A 223 12.59 -2.26 6.80
CA TYR A 223 11.51 -3.18 6.46
C TYR A 223 11.80 -4.58 7.00
N ARG A 224 10.89 -5.12 7.81
CA ARG A 224 11.09 -6.43 8.45
C ARG A 224 10.60 -7.57 7.57
N LEU A 225 11.49 -8.52 7.27
CA LEU A 225 11.14 -9.77 6.60
C LEU A 225 10.89 -10.88 7.62
N HIS A 226 9.71 -11.49 7.53
CA HIS A 226 9.31 -12.65 8.32
C HIS A 226 8.30 -13.50 7.53
N GLY A 227 8.04 -14.74 8.00
CA GLY A 227 7.21 -15.71 7.28
C GLY A 227 5.75 -15.31 7.01
N ASN A 228 5.25 -14.27 7.71
CA ASN A 228 3.87 -13.79 7.61
C ASN A 228 3.72 -12.52 6.73
N ASN A 229 4.79 -12.04 6.07
CA ASN A 229 4.65 -10.90 5.16
C ASN A 229 3.65 -11.21 4.05
N GLN A 230 2.64 -10.35 3.85
CA GLN A 230 1.58 -10.55 2.86
C GLN A 230 2.04 -10.39 1.40
N SER A 231 3.24 -9.90 1.19
CA SER A 231 3.79 -9.55 -0.12
C SER A 231 4.31 -10.73 -0.96
N ASN A 232 4.19 -11.98 -0.50
CA ASN A 232 4.56 -13.14 -1.30
C ASN A 232 3.44 -13.49 -2.30
N THR A 233 3.70 -13.19 -3.55
CA THR A 233 2.73 -13.22 -4.67
C THR A 233 2.15 -14.62 -4.95
N LEU A 234 2.86 -15.69 -4.58
CA LEU A 234 2.49 -17.07 -4.88
C LEU A 234 2.09 -17.90 -3.66
N SER A 235 2.19 -17.37 -2.45
CA SER A 235 2.05 -18.14 -1.20
C SER A 235 0.70 -18.86 -1.00
N ARG A 236 -0.34 -18.43 -1.71
CA ARG A 236 -1.71 -18.98 -1.60
C ARG A 236 -2.18 -19.72 -2.86
N ILE A 237 -1.28 -20.00 -3.79
CA ILE A 237 -1.61 -20.67 -5.07
C ILE A 237 -1.09 -22.08 -5.03
N HIS A 238 -1.97 -23.03 -4.87
CA HIS A 238 -1.63 -24.45 -4.82
C HIS A 238 -2.08 -25.18 -6.09
N THR A 239 -3.24 -24.81 -6.63
CA THR A 239 -3.89 -25.42 -7.78
C THR A 239 -3.99 -24.46 -8.96
N LYS A 240 -4.29 -24.99 -10.16
CA LYS A 240 -4.62 -24.15 -11.32
C LYS A 240 -5.87 -23.31 -11.09
N LYS A 241 -6.83 -23.81 -10.33
CA LYS A 241 -8.03 -23.08 -9.94
C LYS A 241 -7.64 -21.85 -9.10
N ASP A 242 -6.76 -22.03 -8.12
CA ASP A 242 -6.26 -20.90 -7.31
C ASP A 242 -5.56 -19.85 -8.18
N TYR A 243 -4.74 -20.31 -9.14
CA TYR A 243 -4.08 -19.41 -10.08
C TYR A 243 -5.07 -18.63 -10.93
N LEU A 244 -6.06 -19.32 -11.49
CA LEU A 244 -7.12 -18.69 -12.27
C LEU A 244 -7.85 -17.62 -11.46
N GLU A 245 -8.29 -17.95 -10.26
CA GLU A 245 -9.08 -17.03 -9.43
C GLU A 245 -8.26 -15.88 -8.87
N GLN A 246 -7.06 -16.18 -8.31
CA GLN A 246 -6.29 -15.18 -7.57
C GLN A 246 -5.36 -14.33 -8.46
N ARG A 247 -5.03 -14.79 -9.68
CA ARG A 247 -4.13 -14.06 -10.58
C ARG A 247 -4.82 -13.55 -11.84
N ILE A 248 -5.74 -14.28 -12.41
CA ILE A 248 -6.40 -13.89 -13.66
C ILE A 248 -7.72 -13.18 -13.37
N MET A 249 -8.65 -13.84 -12.71
CA MET A 249 -9.99 -13.27 -12.46
C MET A 249 -9.95 -12.10 -11.47
N ARG A 250 -9.03 -12.13 -10.51
CA ARG A 250 -8.79 -10.97 -9.62
C ARG A 250 -8.39 -9.74 -10.41
N LEU A 251 -7.40 -9.84 -11.32
CA LEU A 251 -6.99 -8.72 -12.17
C LEU A 251 -8.12 -8.26 -13.08
N GLN A 252 -8.93 -9.19 -13.60
CA GLN A 252 -10.09 -8.85 -14.42
C GLN A 252 -11.15 -8.03 -13.64
N ARG A 253 -11.44 -8.39 -12.39
CA ARG A 253 -12.32 -7.60 -11.52
C ARG A 253 -11.73 -6.22 -11.25
N GLN A 254 -10.43 -6.16 -10.95
CA GLN A 254 -9.74 -4.90 -10.71
C GLN A 254 -9.74 -3.97 -11.92
N THR A 255 -9.48 -4.49 -13.14
CA THR A 255 -9.55 -3.68 -14.37
C THR A 255 -10.92 -3.07 -14.56
N LYS A 256 -11.99 -3.86 -14.38
CA LYS A 256 -13.35 -3.38 -14.53
C LYS A 256 -13.69 -2.24 -13.54
N GLN A 257 -13.34 -2.40 -12.28
CA GLN A 257 -13.57 -1.35 -11.27
C GLN A 257 -12.72 -0.10 -11.49
N CYS A 258 -11.47 -0.28 -11.98
CA CYS A 258 -10.60 0.85 -12.26
C CYS A 258 -11.04 1.65 -13.50
N MET A 259 -11.67 1.03 -14.50
CA MET A 259 -12.18 1.76 -15.67
C MET A 259 -13.16 2.86 -15.25
N GLU A 260 -14.12 2.56 -14.37
CA GLU A 260 -15.09 3.52 -13.85
C GLU A 260 -14.42 4.67 -13.07
N ARG A 261 -13.23 4.45 -12.51
CA ARG A 261 -12.50 5.42 -11.68
C ARG A 261 -11.58 6.35 -12.48
N PHE A 262 -11.25 6.02 -13.71
CA PHE A 262 -10.33 6.76 -14.55
C PHE A 262 -10.96 7.29 -15.85
N GLU A 263 -12.29 7.48 -15.88
CA GLU A 263 -13.04 8.05 -17.02
C GLU A 263 -12.49 9.43 -17.45
N ASP A 264 -12.00 10.22 -16.49
CA ASP A 264 -11.38 11.53 -16.75
C ASP A 264 -9.96 11.44 -17.35
N ASN A 265 -9.42 10.23 -17.53
CA ASN A 265 -8.08 9.99 -18.07
C ASN A 265 -8.14 9.00 -19.26
N PRO A 266 -8.50 9.47 -20.48
CA PRO A 266 -8.72 8.60 -21.64
C PRO A 266 -7.52 7.73 -22.01
N ASP A 267 -6.29 8.22 -21.77
CA ASP A 267 -5.07 7.48 -22.05
C ASP A 267 -4.87 6.29 -21.10
N LEU A 268 -5.18 6.47 -19.81
CA LEU A 268 -5.13 5.40 -18.81
C LEU A 268 -6.32 4.45 -18.99
N GLU A 269 -7.52 4.96 -19.23
CA GLU A 269 -8.73 4.17 -19.51
C GLU A 269 -8.51 3.22 -20.69
N SER A 270 -8.03 3.76 -21.83
CA SER A 270 -7.70 2.94 -23.01
C SER A 270 -6.67 1.85 -22.69
N TYR A 271 -5.66 2.17 -21.87
CA TYR A 271 -4.66 1.19 -21.44
C TYR A 271 -5.26 0.09 -20.57
N ILE A 272 -6.13 0.43 -19.62
CA ILE A 272 -6.84 -0.51 -18.75
C ILE A 272 -7.75 -1.43 -19.58
N PHE A 273 -8.43 -0.87 -20.58
CA PHE A 273 -9.27 -1.64 -21.50
C PHE A 273 -8.47 -2.70 -22.29
N GLU A 274 -7.26 -2.37 -22.75
CA GLU A 274 -6.40 -3.36 -23.39
C GLU A 274 -5.91 -4.45 -22.42
N ILE A 275 -5.70 -4.11 -21.15
CA ILE A 275 -5.40 -5.09 -20.09
C ILE A 275 -6.63 -5.98 -19.81
N GLU A 276 -7.83 -5.44 -19.80
CA GLU A 276 -9.06 -6.22 -19.64
C GLU A 276 -9.18 -7.28 -20.74
N LYS A 277 -9.01 -6.90 -22.01
CA LYS A 277 -8.99 -7.84 -23.14
C LYS A 277 -7.93 -8.94 -22.95
N TRP A 278 -6.76 -8.55 -22.46
CA TRP A 278 -5.71 -9.51 -22.16
C TRP A 278 -6.11 -10.47 -21.02
N THR A 279 -6.74 -9.97 -19.95
CA THR A 279 -7.19 -10.84 -18.84
C THR A 279 -8.27 -11.83 -19.30
N ILE A 280 -9.17 -11.43 -20.20
CA ILE A 280 -10.15 -12.32 -20.83
C ILE A 280 -9.44 -13.40 -21.65
N ALA A 281 -8.45 -13.04 -22.45
CA ALA A 281 -7.66 -14.02 -23.22
C ALA A 281 -6.90 -14.99 -22.33
N ARG A 282 -6.34 -14.54 -21.21
CA ARG A 282 -5.70 -15.39 -20.19
C ARG A 282 -6.67 -16.42 -19.61
N GLN A 283 -7.88 -15.98 -19.23
CA GLN A 283 -8.94 -16.86 -18.73
C GLN A 283 -9.33 -17.91 -19.77
N GLN A 284 -9.59 -17.49 -21.02
CA GLN A 284 -9.95 -18.38 -22.11
C GLN A 284 -8.86 -19.41 -22.39
N TRP A 285 -7.59 -19.00 -22.41
CA TRP A 285 -6.44 -19.88 -22.57
C TRP A 285 -6.34 -20.92 -21.46
N PHE A 286 -6.48 -20.52 -20.21
CA PHE A 286 -6.50 -21.43 -19.07
C PHE A 286 -7.68 -22.43 -19.11
N CYS A 287 -8.83 -22.00 -19.62
CA CYS A 287 -10.01 -22.84 -19.85
C CYS A 287 -9.92 -23.71 -21.12
N GLY A 288 -8.78 -23.76 -21.79
CA GLY A 288 -8.55 -24.65 -22.93
C GLY A 288 -8.87 -24.09 -24.31
N LYS A 289 -9.29 -22.82 -24.44
CA LYS A 289 -9.62 -22.21 -25.74
C LYS A 289 -8.34 -21.78 -26.48
N GLY A 290 -8.00 -22.52 -27.57
CA GLY A 290 -6.77 -22.27 -28.33
C GLY A 290 -6.78 -21.00 -29.18
N ASP A 291 -7.93 -20.51 -29.58
CA ASP A 291 -8.16 -19.26 -30.29
C ASP A 291 -7.76 -18.00 -29.50
N ALA A 292 -7.63 -18.12 -28.17
CA ALA A 292 -7.16 -17.03 -27.31
C ALA A 292 -5.64 -16.74 -27.43
N LEU A 293 -4.85 -17.62 -28.06
CA LEU A 293 -3.38 -17.49 -28.12
C LEU A 293 -2.88 -16.17 -28.70
N PRO A 294 -3.41 -15.62 -29.81
CA PRO A 294 -2.93 -14.33 -30.36
C PRO A 294 -3.13 -13.17 -29.38
N ALA A 295 -4.27 -13.10 -28.69
CA ALA A 295 -4.57 -12.07 -27.71
C ALA A 295 -3.74 -12.24 -26.44
N LEU A 296 -3.54 -13.47 -25.96
CA LEU A 296 -2.62 -13.77 -24.86
C LEU A 296 -1.19 -13.32 -25.19
N TRP A 297 -0.71 -13.60 -26.41
CA TRP A 297 0.63 -13.23 -26.86
C TRP A 297 0.85 -11.71 -26.93
N LYS A 298 -0.16 -10.93 -27.33
CA LYS A 298 -0.11 -9.47 -27.23
C LYS A 298 0.16 -8.98 -25.82
N GLY A 299 -0.34 -9.68 -24.83
CA GLY A 299 -0.17 -9.35 -23.41
C GLY A 299 1.27 -9.38 -22.90
N ARG A 300 2.24 -9.85 -23.69
CA ARG A 300 3.67 -9.73 -23.34
C ARG A 300 4.14 -8.29 -23.18
N ASN A 301 3.41 -7.33 -23.76
CA ASN A 301 3.67 -5.91 -23.57
C ASN A 301 3.31 -5.44 -22.14
N PHE A 302 2.39 -6.12 -21.47
CA PHE A 302 2.01 -5.87 -20.09
C PHE A 302 2.86 -6.69 -19.11
N SER A 303 3.00 -8.00 -19.36
CA SER A 303 3.80 -8.88 -18.52
C SER A 303 4.37 -10.07 -19.30
N LYS A 304 5.62 -9.97 -19.69
CA LYS A 304 6.32 -11.11 -20.35
C LYS A 304 6.34 -12.35 -19.45
N LYS A 305 6.61 -12.17 -18.14
CA LYS A 305 6.68 -13.29 -17.17
C LYS A 305 5.36 -14.02 -17.07
N ALA A 306 4.23 -13.31 -16.98
CA ALA A 306 2.91 -13.95 -16.90
C ALA A 306 2.58 -14.72 -18.18
N VAL A 307 2.82 -14.15 -19.34
CA VAL A 307 2.52 -14.81 -20.63
C VAL A 307 3.33 -16.09 -20.78
N TRP A 308 4.64 -16.05 -20.56
CA TRP A 308 5.47 -17.26 -20.68
C TRP A 308 5.11 -18.32 -19.65
N PHE A 309 4.86 -17.93 -18.42
CA PHE A 309 4.39 -18.86 -17.39
C PHE A 309 3.09 -19.54 -17.79
N GLU A 310 2.09 -18.79 -18.24
CA GLU A 310 0.78 -19.30 -18.61
C GLU A 310 0.80 -20.17 -19.87
N LEU A 311 1.66 -19.88 -20.82
CA LEU A 311 1.90 -20.75 -21.97
C LEU A 311 2.44 -22.12 -21.53
N ALA A 312 3.36 -22.13 -20.57
CA ALA A 312 3.96 -23.36 -20.06
C ALA A 312 2.98 -24.19 -19.20
N VAL A 313 2.19 -23.53 -18.31
CA VAL A 313 1.45 -24.25 -17.28
C VAL A 313 -0.01 -24.52 -17.60
N ALA A 314 -0.65 -23.78 -18.51
CA ALA A 314 -2.08 -23.92 -18.78
C ALA A 314 -2.47 -25.34 -19.24
N ARG A 315 -1.64 -26.00 -20.01
CA ARG A 315 -1.83 -27.38 -20.52
C ARG A 315 -1.17 -28.45 -19.66
N MET A 316 -0.45 -28.09 -18.61
CA MET A 316 0.23 -29.00 -17.70
C MET A 316 -0.80 -29.81 -16.89
N PRO A 317 -0.60 -31.11 -16.63
CA PRO A 317 -1.43 -31.89 -15.70
C PRO A 317 -1.41 -31.28 -14.28
N GLU A 318 -2.55 -31.33 -13.56
CA GLU A 318 -2.69 -30.71 -12.22
C GLU A 318 -1.60 -31.15 -11.23
N PRO A 319 -1.25 -32.45 -11.08
CA PRO A 319 -0.22 -32.84 -10.11
C PRO A 319 1.17 -32.25 -10.40
N ILE A 320 1.48 -32.04 -11.70
CA ILE A 320 2.76 -31.42 -12.09
C ILE A 320 2.73 -29.94 -11.77
N PHE A 321 1.59 -29.26 -12.01
CA PHE A 321 1.41 -27.86 -11.63
C PHE A 321 1.57 -27.67 -10.11
N GLU A 322 0.92 -28.48 -9.30
CA GLU A 322 1.03 -28.42 -7.84
C GLU A 322 2.47 -28.63 -7.34
N CYS A 323 3.19 -29.59 -7.94
CA CYS A 323 4.59 -29.81 -7.64
C CYS A 323 5.47 -28.60 -7.99
N LEU A 324 5.22 -27.97 -9.16
CA LEU A 324 5.90 -26.77 -9.58
C LEU A 324 5.62 -25.61 -8.60
N MET A 325 4.35 -25.40 -8.21
CA MET A 325 3.98 -24.34 -7.29
C MET A 325 4.64 -24.48 -5.92
N ARG A 326 4.68 -25.69 -5.36
CA ARG A 326 5.40 -25.98 -4.11
C ARG A 326 6.89 -25.65 -4.20
N ARG A 327 7.54 -25.92 -5.33
CA ARG A 327 8.95 -25.56 -5.54
C ARG A 327 9.15 -24.04 -5.60
N LEU A 328 8.28 -23.33 -6.33
CA LEU A 328 8.36 -21.87 -6.46
C LEU A 328 8.06 -21.10 -5.17
N GLN A 329 7.33 -21.72 -4.23
CA GLN A 329 7.02 -21.14 -2.93
C GLN A 329 8.14 -21.32 -1.90
N ASN A 330 8.99 -22.36 -2.11
CA ASN A 330 10.13 -22.68 -1.24
C ASN A 330 11.46 -22.04 -1.72
N LEU A 331 11.43 -21.27 -2.81
CA LEU A 331 12.53 -20.45 -3.31
C LEU A 331 12.37 -18.99 -2.85
#